data_b24c3cdaaee608367ef949401c890a58
#
_entry.id   b24c3cdaaee608367ef949401c890a58
#
_cell.length_a   1.000
_cell.length_b   1.000
_cell.length_c   1.000
_cell.angle_alpha   90.00
_cell.angle_beta   90.00
_cell.angle_gamma   90.00
#
_symmetry.space_group_name_H-M   'P 1'
#
loop_
_entity.id
_entity.type
_entity.pdbx_description
1 polymer ?
#
loop_
_entity_poly.entity_id
_entity_poly.type
_entity_poly.pdbx_seq_one_letter_code
_entity_poly.pdbx_strand_id
1 'polypeptide(L)'
;MSAKLHSILQQQRVLLDSSQEAMRTRSFVFPTPAGGQRKLHSYIRHFRRMRDLAGIPEDYRPNYCLRDTVASRLLSSGATLDEVAYQLGHSPGSPMTRRYARFLESAQRGIADRTQRVMDEMLK
;
A
#
# COMPACT_ATOMS: atom_id res chain seq x y z
N MET A 1 11.96 -7.28 2.36
CA MET A 1 10.96 -6.90 3.40
C MET A 1 11.59 -5.87 4.32
N SER A 2 10.86 -4.79 4.68
CA SER A 2 11.40 -3.76 5.58
C SER A 2 11.55 -4.28 7.01
N ALA A 3 12.53 -3.77 7.77
CA ALA A 3 12.76 -4.15 9.17
C ALA A 3 11.51 -3.91 10.04
N LYS A 4 10.78 -2.82 9.79
CA LYS A 4 9.53 -2.51 10.50
C LYS A 4 8.44 -3.56 10.24
N LEU A 5 8.26 -4.00 8.99
CA LEU A 5 7.28 -5.05 8.66
C LEU A 5 7.68 -6.38 9.30
N HIS A 6 8.96 -6.73 9.28
CA HIS A 6 9.48 -7.93 9.93
C HIS A 6 9.16 -7.93 11.43
N SER A 7 9.43 -6.82 12.13
CA SER A 7 9.11 -6.67 13.56
C SER A 7 7.61 -6.84 13.84
N ILE A 8 6.73 -6.23 13.03
CA ILE A 8 5.28 -6.39 13.18
C ILE A 8 4.84 -7.85 13.01
N LEU A 9 5.39 -8.55 12.02
CA LEU A 9 5.07 -9.96 11.79
C LEU A 9 5.59 -10.88 12.91
N GLN A 10 6.76 -10.55 13.49
CA GLN A 10 7.27 -11.28 14.67
C GLN A 10 6.35 -11.07 15.87
N GLN A 11 5.92 -9.85 16.16
CA GLN A 11 4.96 -9.57 17.23
C GLN A 11 3.64 -10.33 17.01
N GLN A 12 3.13 -10.34 15.78
CA GLN A 12 1.94 -11.12 15.44
C GLN A 12 2.13 -12.60 15.67
N ARG A 13 3.30 -13.14 15.36
CA ARG A 13 3.64 -14.55 15.63
C ARG A 13 3.61 -14.86 17.12
N VAL A 14 4.24 -14.01 17.94
CA VAL A 14 4.22 -14.16 19.40
C VAL A 14 2.80 -14.17 19.97
N LEU A 15 1.94 -13.26 19.47
CA LEU A 15 0.53 -13.21 19.85
C LEU A 15 -0.22 -14.51 19.47
N LEU A 16 0.08 -15.07 18.30
CA LEU A 16 -0.53 -16.33 17.86
C LEU A 16 -0.04 -17.51 18.69
N ASP A 17 1.25 -17.57 18.99
CA ASP A 17 1.85 -18.65 19.77
C ASP A 17 1.36 -18.65 21.24
N SER A 18 0.94 -17.48 21.76
CA SER A 18 0.35 -17.36 23.10
C SER A 18 -1.14 -17.73 23.17
N SER A 19 -1.82 -17.89 22.03
CA SER A 19 -3.24 -18.24 22.00
C SER A 19 -3.44 -19.74 21.76
N GLN A 20 -4.10 -20.45 22.68
CA GLN A 20 -4.33 -21.90 22.60
C GLN A 20 -5.10 -22.32 21.34
N GLU A 21 -5.98 -21.48 20.83
CA GLU A 21 -6.83 -21.75 19.69
C GLU A 21 -6.11 -21.50 18.34
N ALA A 22 -5.23 -20.50 18.28
CA ALA A 22 -4.43 -20.23 17.11
C ALA A 22 -3.35 -21.29 16.85
N MET A 23 -2.92 -22.04 17.90
CA MET A 23 -2.01 -23.17 17.75
C MET A 23 -2.59 -24.33 16.92
N ARG A 24 -3.91 -24.46 16.83
CA ARG A 24 -4.56 -25.56 16.08
C ARG A 24 -4.42 -25.43 14.57
N THR A 25 -4.20 -24.22 14.05
CA THR A 25 -4.12 -23.99 12.61
C THR A 25 -3.07 -22.94 12.27
N ARG A 26 -1.79 -23.23 12.39
CA ARG A 26 -0.66 -22.33 12.01
C ARG A 26 -0.64 -21.91 10.52
N SER A 27 -1.79 -22.02 9.84
CA SER A 27 -1.93 -21.77 8.40
C SER A 27 -2.14 -20.31 8.02
N PHE A 28 -2.51 -19.44 8.98
CA PHE A 28 -2.84 -18.04 8.68
C PHE A 28 -2.06 -17.07 9.55
N VAL A 29 -1.55 -16.00 8.93
CA VAL A 29 -0.87 -14.91 9.65
C VAL A 29 -1.86 -14.08 10.48
N PHE A 30 -3.09 -13.93 9.99
CA PHE A 30 -4.17 -13.20 10.65
C PHE A 30 -5.44 -14.08 10.71
N PRO A 31 -5.49 -15.07 11.59
CA PRO A 31 -6.67 -15.95 11.72
C PRO A 31 -7.86 -15.23 12.36
N THR A 32 -9.04 -15.86 12.28
CA THR A 32 -10.16 -15.52 13.18
C THR A 32 -9.82 -15.93 14.62
N PRO A 33 -10.58 -15.47 15.64
CA PRO A 33 -10.40 -15.96 17.03
C PRO A 33 -10.47 -17.48 17.16
N ALA A 34 -11.26 -18.15 16.32
CA ALA A 34 -11.36 -19.62 16.24
C ALA A 34 -10.28 -20.27 15.36
N GLY A 35 -9.20 -19.56 14.99
CA GLY A 35 -8.07 -20.08 14.21
C GLY A 35 -8.32 -20.23 12.71
N GLY A 36 -9.52 -19.94 12.19
CA GLY A 36 -9.88 -20.09 10.77
C GLY A 36 -9.53 -18.89 9.88
N GLN A 37 -9.79 -19.03 8.59
CA GLN A 37 -9.62 -17.95 7.61
C GLN A 37 -10.60 -16.80 7.84
N ARG A 38 -10.11 -15.55 7.79
CA ARG A 38 -10.98 -14.38 7.81
C ARG A 38 -11.68 -14.21 6.47
N LYS A 39 -13.01 -14.06 6.49
CA LYS A 39 -13.78 -13.76 5.29
C LYS A 39 -13.57 -12.31 4.85
N LEU A 40 -13.44 -12.08 3.54
CA LEU A 40 -13.16 -10.77 2.96
C LEU A 40 -14.17 -9.69 3.43
N HIS A 41 -15.46 -10.00 3.45
CA HIS A 41 -16.47 -9.01 3.84
C HIS A 41 -16.41 -8.61 5.32
N SER A 42 -15.97 -9.50 6.22
CA SER A 42 -15.73 -9.13 7.63
C SER A 42 -14.58 -8.13 7.74
N TYR A 43 -13.52 -8.34 6.95
CA TYR A 43 -12.38 -7.44 6.86
C TYR A 43 -12.79 -6.06 6.33
N ILE A 44 -13.56 -6.02 5.24
CA ILE A 44 -14.10 -4.78 4.66
C ILE A 44 -14.96 -4.02 5.68
N ARG A 45 -15.78 -4.72 6.48
CA ARG A 45 -16.61 -4.09 7.52
C ARG A 45 -15.77 -3.38 8.57
N HIS A 46 -14.67 -3.96 9.02
CA HIS A 46 -13.75 -3.31 9.98
C HIS A 46 -13.11 -2.05 9.38
N PHE A 47 -12.67 -2.12 8.13
CA PHE A 47 -12.12 -0.94 7.46
C PHE A 47 -13.13 0.17 7.25
N ARG A 48 -14.38 -0.15 6.90
CA ARG A 48 -15.46 0.84 6.81
C ARG A 48 -15.71 1.52 8.16
N ARG A 49 -15.80 0.73 9.22
CA ARG A 49 -15.95 1.28 10.57
C ARG A 49 -14.80 2.21 10.97
N MET A 50 -13.56 1.84 10.67
CA MET A 50 -12.40 2.72 10.93
C MET A 50 -12.47 3.99 10.10
N ARG A 51 -12.86 3.90 8.83
CA ARG A 51 -13.09 5.05 7.95
C ARG A 51 -14.12 6.02 8.56
N ASP A 52 -15.27 5.48 8.98
CA ASP A 52 -16.38 6.26 9.53
C ASP A 52 -15.97 6.94 10.84
N LEU A 53 -15.25 6.23 11.73
CA LEU A 53 -14.70 6.80 12.97
C LEU A 53 -13.64 7.88 12.70
N ALA A 54 -12.92 7.79 11.61
CA ALA A 54 -11.92 8.78 11.18
C ALA A 54 -12.53 9.98 10.42
N GLY A 55 -13.85 10.02 10.21
CA GLY A 55 -14.53 11.08 9.45
C GLY A 55 -14.16 11.12 7.96
N ILE A 56 -13.66 10.01 7.41
CA ILE A 56 -13.28 9.92 5.99
C ILE A 56 -14.54 9.68 5.15
N PRO A 57 -14.73 10.42 4.03
CA PRO A 57 -15.92 10.29 3.19
C PRO A 57 -16.22 8.88 2.71
N GLU A 58 -17.51 8.56 2.52
CA GLU A 58 -17.99 7.21 2.23
C GLU A 58 -17.55 6.67 0.86
N ASP A 59 -17.30 7.54 -0.11
CA ASP A 59 -16.79 7.21 -1.45
C ASP A 59 -15.35 6.67 -1.43
N TYR A 60 -14.60 6.90 -0.35
CA TYR A 60 -13.30 6.30 -0.15
C TYR A 60 -13.40 4.81 0.16
N ARG A 61 -12.75 4.01 -0.68
CA ARG A 61 -12.63 2.55 -0.52
C ARG A 61 -11.33 2.23 0.23
N PRO A 62 -11.36 1.93 1.54
CA PRO A 62 -10.15 1.86 2.35
C PRO A 62 -9.06 0.92 1.81
N ASN A 63 -9.45 -0.25 1.27
CA ASN A 63 -8.51 -1.23 0.73
C ASN A 63 -7.76 -0.70 -0.50
N TYR A 64 -8.45 0.03 -1.37
CA TYR A 64 -7.88 0.62 -2.58
C TYR A 64 -7.08 1.88 -2.27
N CYS A 65 -7.54 2.68 -1.30
CA CYS A 65 -6.82 3.89 -0.89
C CYS A 65 -5.42 3.60 -0.36
N LEU A 66 -5.22 2.51 0.39
CA LEU A 66 -3.89 2.09 0.84
C LEU A 66 -2.99 1.72 -0.34
N ARG A 67 -3.51 0.94 -1.29
CA ARG A 67 -2.79 0.57 -2.52
C ARG A 67 -2.47 1.80 -3.37
N ASP A 68 -3.45 2.69 -3.55
CA ASP A 68 -3.30 3.92 -4.33
C ASP A 68 -2.29 4.87 -3.67
N THR A 69 -2.27 4.94 -2.34
CA THR A 69 -1.28 5.71 -1.58
C THR A 69 0.13 5.17 -1.80
N VAL A 70 0.34 3.86 -1.76
CA VAL A 70 1.66 3.26 -2.03
C VAL A 70 2.09 3.58 -3.46
N ALA A 71 1.20 3.36 -4.46
CA ALA A 71 1.50 3.63 -5.85
C ALA A 71 1.88 5.10 -6.09
N SER A 72 1.07 6.04 -5.59
CA SER A 72 1.32 7.48 -5.77
C SER A 72 2.61 7.93 -5.08
N ARG A 73 2.90 7.41 -3.88
CA ARG A 73 4.14 7.72 -3.16
C ARG A 73 5.39 7.19 -3.87
N LEU A 74 5.35 5.97 -4.41
CA LEU A 74 6.43 5.41 -5.20
C LEU A 74 6.70 6.26 -6.45
N LEU A 75 5.66 6.62 -7.21
CA LEU A 75 5.80 7.47 -8.40
C LEU A 75 6.33 8.86 -8.03
N SER A 76 5.85 9.46 -6.95
CA SER A 76 6.35 10.76 -6.47
C SER A 76 7.82 10.69 -5.99
N SER A 77 8.31 9.52 -5.60
CA SER A 77 9.73 9.30 -5.24
C SER A 77 10.62 8.97 -6.44
N GLY A 78 10.05 8.93 -7.67
CA GLY A 78 10.79 8.70 -8.91
C GLY A 78 10.75 7.28 -9.45
N ALA A 79 9.95 6.38 -8.82
CA ALA A 79 9.75 5.04 -9.36
C ALA A 79 9.03 5.08 -10.71
N THR A 80 9.36 4.14 -11.59
CA THR A 80 8.69 3.96 -12.89
C THR A 80 7.34 3.27 -12.73
N LEU A 81 6.48 3.37 -13.75
CA LEU A 81 5.20 2.64 -13.77
C LEU A 81 5.40 1.14 -13.70
N ASP A 82 6.46 0.61 -14.29
CA ASP A 82 6.76 -0.83 -14.29
C ASP A 82 7.20 -1.31 -12.91
N GLU A 83 8.00 -0.52 -12.19
CA GLU A 83 8.36 -0.82 -10.80
C GLU A 83 7.13 -0.80 -9.89
N VAL A 84 6.22 0.15 -10.10
CA VAL A 84 4.93 0.19 -9.38
C VAL A 84 4.05 -1.00 -9.76
N ALA A 85 3.97 -1.37 -11.04
CA ALA A 85 3.25 -2.56 -11.48
C ALA A 85 3.78 -3.82 -10.78
N TYR A 86 5.10 -4.00 -10.78
CA TYR A 86 5.76 -5.10 -10.09
C TYR A 86 5.43 -5.13 -8.59
N GLN A 87 5.57 -4.00 -7.90
CA GLN A 87 5.29 -3.88 -6.47
C GLN A 87 3.82 -4.19 -6.12
N LEU A 88 2.89 -3.83 -7.00
CA LEU A 88 1.47 -4.09 -6.83
C LEU A 88 1.03 -5.48 -7.29
N GLY A 89 1.93 -6.28 -7.88
CA GLY A 89 1.61 -7.59 -8.44
C GLY A 89 0.75 -7.52 -9.71
N HIS A 90 0.88 -6.45 -10.49
CA HIS A 90 0.24 -6.33 -11.79
C HIS A 90 1.15 -6.87 -12.90
N SER A 91 0.56 -7.37 -13.98
CA SER A 91 1.30 -7.68 -15.20
C SER A 91 1.88 -6.39 -15.82
N PRO A 92 3.07 -6.46 -16.46
CA PRO A 92 3.64 -5.34 -17.19
C PRO A 92 2.64 -4.76 -18.20
N GLY A 93 2.56 -3.43 -18.30
CA GLY A 93 1.63 -2.74 -19.19
C GLY A 93 0.15 -2.79 -18.78
N SER A 94 -0.18 -3.33 -17.62
CA SER A 94 -1.56 -3.47 -17.13
C SER A 94 -2.33 -2.14 -17.18
N PRO A 95 -3.57 -2.14 -17.73
CA PRO A 95 -4.45 -0.97 -17.66
C PRO A 95 -4.70 -0.48 -16.23
N MET A 96 -4.64 -1.37 -15.26
CA MET A 96 -4.80 -1.02 -13.84
C MET A 96 -3.64 -0.14 -13.35
N THR A 97 -2.42 -0.33 -13.86
CA THR A 97 -1.27 0.50 -13.51
C THR A 97 -1.33 1.85 -14.21
N ARG A 98 -1.84 1.91 -15.46
CA ARG A 98 -1.95 3.15 -16.24
C ARG A 98 -2.77 4.24 -15.55
N ARG A 99 -3.73 3.88 -14.71
CA ARG A 99 -4.50 4.86 -13.93
C ARG A 99 -3.63 5.73 -13.02
N TYR A 100 -2.43 5.26 -12.69
CA TYR A 100 -1.46 6.01 -11.90
C TYR A 100 -0.58 6.95 -12.74
N ALA A 101 -0.62 6.89 -14.07
CA ALA A 101 0.19 7.74 -14.97
C ALA A 101 -0.01 9.24 -14.69
N ARG A 102 -1.22 9.66 -14.27
CA ARG A 102 -1.51 11.04 -13.86
C ARG A 102 -0.59 11.55 -12.73
N PHE A 103 -0.09 10.66 -11.87
CA PHE A 103 0.86 11.05 -10.81
C PHE A 103 2.27 11.26 -11.35
N LEU A 104 2.63 10.61 -12.48
CA LEU A 104 3.88 10.86 -13.19
C LEU A 104 3.89 12.25 -13.83
N GLU A 105 2.78 12.67 -14.45
CA GLU A 105 2.71 13.98 -15.09
C GLU A 105 2.94 15.12 -14.09
N SER A 106 2.44 14.99 -12.85
CA SER A 106 2.69 15.96 -11.79
C SER A 106 4.15 15.93 -11.32
N ALA A 107 4.76 14.74 -11.23
CA ALA A 107 6.17 14.58 -10.88
C ALA A 107 7.09 15.08 -12.00
N GLN A 108 6.74 14.84 -13.28
CA GLN A 108 7.49 15.32 -14.44
C GLN A 108 7.51 16.83 -14.56
N ARG A 109 6.39 17.51 -14.27
CA ARG A 109 6.38 18.99 -14.22
C ARG A 109 7.37 19.52 -13.19
N GLY A 110 7.41 18.96 -12.00
CA GLY A 110 8.39 19.34 -10.97
C GLY A 110 9.84 18.98 -11.33
N ILE A 111 10.09 18.01 -12.22
CA ILE A 111 11.42 17.69 -12.77
C ILE A 111 11.83 18.76 -13.79
N ALA A 112 10.95 19.14 -14.70
CA ALA A 112 11.22 20.20 -15.69
C ALA A 112 11.63 21.51 -15.01
N ASP A 113 10.90 21.94 -13.98
CA ASP A 113 11.21 23.14 -13.21
C ASP A 113 12.56 23.05 -12.47
N ARG A 114 12.92 21.87 -11.99
CA ARG A 114 14.24 21.63 -11.36
C ARG A 114 15.35 21.63 -12.38
N THR A 115 15.13 21.00 -13.53
CA THR A 115 16.11 21.00 -14.63
C THR A 115 16.38 22.41 -15.11
N GLN A 116 15.34 23.23 -15.32
CA GLN A 116 15.51 24.63 -15.71
C GLN A 116 16.35 25.40 -14.69
N ARG A 117 16.08 25.25 -13.40
CA ARG A 117 16.89 25.90 -12.34
C ARG A 117 18.36 25.49 -12.37
N VAL A 118 18.63 24.19 -12.53
CA VAL A 118 20.00 23.71 -12.65
C VAL A 118 20.71 24.28 -13.89
N MET A 119 20.02 24.35 -15.03
CA MET A 119 20.55 24.94 -16.26
C MET A 119 20.85 26.43 -16.07
N ASP A 120 19.93 27.18 -15.44
CA ASP A 120 20.14 28.61 -15.15
C ASP A 120 21.31 28.86 -14.18
N GLU A 121 21.58 27.93 -13.25
CA GLU A 121 22.75 28.01 -12.36
C GLU A 121 24.06 27.68 -13.07
N MET A 122 24.06 26.75 -14.03
CA MET A 122 25.26 26.35 -14.79
C MET A 122 25.67 27.39 -15.83
N LEU A 123 24.77 28.28 -16.24
CA LEU A 123 24.99 29.33 -17.25
C LEU A 123 25.35 30.70 -16.65
N LYS A 124 25.48 30.80 -15.33
CA LYS A 124 25.97 31.99 -14.60
C LYS A 124 27.47 31.95 -14.38
#